data_c24650cf505857322990c37836cd9809
#
_entry.id   c24650cf505857322990c37836cd9809
#
_cell.length_a   1.000
_cell.length_b   1.000
_cell.length_c   1.000
_cell.angle_alpha   90.00
_cell.angle_beta   90.00
_cell.angle_gamma   90.00
#
_symmetry.space_group_name_H-M   'P 1'
#
loop_
_entity.id
_entity.type
_entity.pdbx_description
1 polymer ?
#
loop_
_entity_poly.entity_id
_entity_poly.type
_entity_poly.pdbx_seq_one_letter_code
_entity_poly.pdbx_strand_id
1 'polypeptide(L)'
;MTTPPADDMGTTPFRSLSADLAICDLPKLEQYQEGGPRITLLRDDGVARVVVFHFRAGQQLPEHQTSSRIYVQVLRGMLTFRTAGASTNAPAGSLLALEANVAHSVVALTDCTMLLTLTPSPLRHSLPEMQP
;
A
#
# COMPACT_ATOMS: atom_id res chain seq x y z
N MET A 1 23.31 -1.67 -5.24
CA MET A 1 23.18 -1.36 -5.01
C MET A 1 23.08 -0.96 -5.05
N THR A 2 22.95 -0.95 -4.80
CA THR A 2 22.73 -0.56 -4.60
C THR A 2 22.44 0.09 -4.38
N THR A 3 22.29 0.17 -4.09
CA THR A 3 21.97 0.79 -3.72
C THR A 3 21.60 1.32 -3.73
N PRO A 4 21.50 1.46 -3.65
CA PRO A 4 21.00 1.95 -3.39
C PRO A 4 20.83 2.26 -3.08
N PRO A 5 20.96 2.29 -3.18
CA PRO A 5 20.67 2.57 -2.67
C PRO A 5 20.57 2.88 -2.08
N ALA A 6 20.89 2.66 -2.19
CA ALA A 6 20.95 2.97 -1.36
C ALA A 6 20.54 3.92 -0.86
N ASP A 7 20.85 4.37 -1.02
CA ASP A 7 20.35 5.53 -0.80
C ASP A 7 19.22 5.50 -0.01
N ASP A 8 18.44 5.31 -0.38
CA ASP A 8 17.31 5.10 0.33
C ASP A 8 17.43 3.91 1.16
N MET A 9 18.55 3.32 1.20
CA MET A 9 18.70 2.11 1.90
C MET A 9 18.40 2.28 3.35
N GLY A 10 18.72 3.40 3.94
CA GLY A 10 18.44 3.60 5.32
C GLY A 10 16.99 3.85 5.63
N THR A 11 16.18 4.10 4.62
CA THR A 11 14.79 4.44 4.83
C THR A 11 13.84 3.34 4.37
N THR A 12 14.35 2.28 3.77
CA THR A 12 13.51 1.20 3.30
C THR A 12 13.55 0.05 4.29
N PRO A 13 12.42 -0.62 4.52
CA PRO A 13 12.38 -1.78 5.40
C PRO A 13 12.93 -3.05 4.76
N PHE A 14 13.34 -2.98 3.51
CA PHE A 14 13.96 -4.13 2.86
C PHE A 14 15.37 -4.33 3.37
N ARG A 15 15.74 -5.59 3.56
CA ARG A 15 17.10 -5.99 3.92
C ARG A 15 17.71 -6.73 2.74
N SER A 16 18.89 -6.29 2.34
CA SER A 16 19.58 -6.88 1.20
C SER A 16 20.11 -8.26 1.56
N LEU A 17 19.87 -9.24 0.72
CA LEU A 17 20.42 -10.59 0.85
C LEU A 17 21.54 -10.81 -0.14
N SER A 18 21.51 -10.10 -1.26
CA SER A 18 22.53 -10.15 -2.29
C SER A 18 22.42 -8.88 -3.11
N ALA A 19 23.22 -8.76 -4.15
CA ALA A 19 23.11 -7.62 -5.05
C ALA A 19 21.74 -7.54 -5.72
N ASP A 20 21.06 -8.67 -5.85
CA ASP A 20 19.84 -8.74 -6.64
C ASP A 20 18.61 -9.13 -5.82
N LEU A 21 18.76 -9.34 -4.52
CA LEU A 21 17.67 -9.89 -3.73
C LEU A 21 17.59 -9.20 -2.38
N ALA A 22 16.39 -8.75 -2.03
CA ALA A 22 16.11 -8.14 -0.75
C ALA A 22 14.83 -8.72 -0.18
N ILE A 23 14.70 -8.71 1.13
CA ILE A 23 13.54 -9.23 1.82
C ILE A 23 12.99 -8.18 2.77
N CYS A 24 11.68 -8.15 2.91
CA CYS A 24 11.00 -7.30 3.88
C CYS A 24 10.12 -8.20 4.75
N ASP A 25 10.29 -8.09 6.06
CA ASP A 25 9.51 -8.86 7.01
C ASP A 25 8.29 -8.05 7.40
N LEU A 26 7.20 -8.25 6.66
CA LEU A 26 5.99 -7.43 6.82
C LEU A 26 5.39 -7.48 8.22
N PRO A 27 5.31 -8.64 8.89
CA PRO A 27 4.76 -8.64 10.24
C PRO A 27 5.50 -7.73 11.22
N LYS A 28 6.80 -7.53 11.02
CA LYS A 28 7.58 -6.67 11.91
C LYS A 28 7.24 -5.20 11.74
N LEU A 29 6.55 -4.84 10.69
CA LEU A 29 6.15 -3.46 10.42
C LEU A 29 4.78 -3.14 11.00
N GLU A 30 4.09 -4.12 11.56
CA GLU A 30 2.74 -3.91 12.04
C GLU A 30 2.74 -2.86 13.13
N GLN A 31 2.08 -1.73 12.86
CA GLN A 31 2.05 -0.61 13.77
C GLN A 31 0.86 0.26 13.40
N TYR A 32 0.14 0.72 14.41
CA TYR A 32 -1.09 1.49 14.20
C TYR A 32 -0.91 2.87 14.81
N GLN A 33 -1.73 3.82 14.37
CA GLN A 33 -1.70 5.16 14.88
C GLN A 33 -3.11 5.73 14.90
N GLU A 34 -3.29 6.82 15.64
CA GLU A 34 -4.56 7.51 15.67
C GLU A 34 -4.63 8.54 14.55
N GLY A 35 -5.86 8.90 14.19
CA GLY A 35 -6.07 9.96 13.21
C GLY A 35 -6.10 9.50 11.78
N GLY A 36 -5.81 8.23 11.53
CA GLY A 36 -5.81 7.66 10.18
C GLY A 36 -4.86 6.51 10.09
N PRO A 37 -4.86 5.79 8.96
CA PRO A 37 -3.98 4.65 8.82
C PRO A 37 -2.52 5.06 8.82
N ARG A 38 -1.69 4.15 9.29
CA ARG A 38 -0.25 4.31 9.16
C ARG A 38 0.16 3.80 7.78
N ILE A 39 0.84 4.64 7.04
CA ILE A 39 1.22 4.35 5.66
C ILE A 39 2.74 4.28 5.61
N THR A 40 3.27 3.15 5.16
CA THR A 40 4.71 2.95 5.08
C THR A 40 5.09 2.63 3.64
N LEU A 41 5.93 3.48 3.06
CA LEU A 41 6.48 3.21 1.73
C LEU A 41 7.53 2.12 1.86
N LEU A 42 7.34 1.02 1.13
CA LEU A 42 8.29 -0.08 1.16
C LEU A 42 9.34 0.08 0.07
N ARG A 43 8.92 0.46 -1.13
CA ARG A 43 9.84 0.58 -2.25
C ARG A 43 9.16 1.36 -3.37
N ASP A 44 9.96 2.15 -4.07
CA ASP A 44 9.51 2.83 -5.28
C ASP A 44 10.68 2.88 -6.24
N ASP A 45 10.63 2.06 -7.29
CA ASP A 45 11.72 1.99 -8.27
C ASP A 45 11.29 2.54 -9.63
N GLY A 46 10.17 3.26 -9.68
CA GLY A 46 9.66 3.84 -10.92
C GLY A 46 8.80 2.88 -11.70
N VAL A 47 9.09 1.61 -11.66
CA VAL A 47 8.26 0.59 -12.29
C VAL A 47 7.04 0.31 -11.43
N ALA A 48 7.25 0.26 -10.12
CA ALA A 48 6.17 0.04 -9.19
C ALA A 48 6.46 0.74 -7.87
N ARG A 49 5.39 1.12 -7.18
CA ARG A 49 5.47 1.61 -5.81
C ARG A 49 4.73 0.61 -4.94
N VAL A 50 5.37 0.18 -3.85
CA VAL A 50 4.79 -0.78 -2.93
C VAL A 50 4.66 -0.11 -1.57
N VAL A 51 3.45 -0.14 -1.02
CA VAL A 51 3.10 0.59 0.20
C VAL A 51 2.30 -0.35 1.10
N VAL A 52 2.56 -0.32 2.40
CA VAL A 52 1.73 -1.08 3.34
C VAL A 52 0.97 -0.11 4.22
N PHE A 53 -0.31 -0.44 4.43
CA PHE A 53 -1.23 0.35 5.24
C PHE A 53 -1.61 -0.48 6.45
N HIS A 54 -1.58 0.15 7.62
CA HIS A 54 -2.10 -0.45 8.85
C HIS A 54 -3.23 0.43 9.35
N PHE A 55 -4.43 -0.15 9.42
CA PHE A 55 -5.64 0.55 9.83
C PHE A 55 -6.10 -0.01 11.16
N ARG A 56 -6.51 0.88 12.06
CA ARG A 56 -7.38 0.46 13.15
C ARG A 56 -8.80 0.36 12.61
N ALA A 57 -9.61 -0.46 13.26
CA ALA A 57 -11.01 -0.58 12.89
C ALA A 57 -11.64 0.80 12.79
N GLY A 58 -12.37 1.05 11.70
CA GLY A 58 -13.05 2.31 11.44
C GLY A 58 -12.23 3.35 10.69
N GLN A 59 -10.94 3.19 10.60
CA GLN A 59 -10.13 4.12 9.82
C GLN A 59 -10.35 3.90 8.33
N GLN A 60 -10.14 4.95 7.55
CA GLN A 60 -10.50 4.89 6.15
C GLN A 60 -9.57 5.73 5.28
N LEU A 61 -9.60 5.43 4.00
CA LEU A 61 -9.06 6.29 2.95
C LEU A 61 -10.26 6.85 2.21
N PRO A 62 -10.45 8.17 2.23
CA PRO A 62 -11.58 8.76 1.50
C PRO A 62 -11.40 8.59 0.00
N GLU A 63 -12.46 8.83 -0.73
CA GLU A 63 -12.45 8.63 -2.18
C GLU A 63 -11.33 9.40 -2.83
N HIS A 64 -10.58 8.71 -3.69
CA HIS A 64 -9.46 9.29 -4.43
C HIS A 64 -9.18 8.39 -5.62
N GLN A 65 -8.26 8.82 -6.47
CA GLN A 65 -7.86 8.03 -7.63
C GLN A 65 -6.38 8.25 -7.90
N THR A 66 -5.80 7.34 -8.65
CA THR A 66 -4.39 7.42 -9.03
C THR A 66 -4.26 7.08 -10.50
N SER A 67 -3.18 7.57 -11.11
CA SER A 67 -2.89 7.28 -12.51
C SER A 67 -2.36 5.87 -12.71
N SER A 68 -2.09 5.15 -11.64
CA SER A 68 -1.55 3.79 -11.71
C SER A 68 -2.67 2.76 -11.68
N ARG A 69 -2.42 1.61 -12.27
CA ARG A 69 -3.20 0.41 -11.97
C ARG A 69 -2.75 -0.04 -10.59
N ILE A 70 -3.67 -0.54 -9.77
CA ILE A 70 -3.31 -0.97 -8.45
C ILE A 70 -3.72 -2.41 -8.18
N TYR A 71 -2.93 -3.05 -7.32
CA TYR A 71 -3.26 -4.36 -6.76
C TYR A 71 -3.26 -4.21 -5.26
N VAL A 72 -4.30 -4.72 -4.62
CA VAL A 72 -4.48 -4.61 -3.18
C VAL A 72 -4.55 -6.01 -2.60
N GLN A 73 -3.64 -6.30 -1.67
CA GLN A 73 -3.67 -7.57 -0.95
C GLN A 73 -4.04 -7.30 0.49
N VAL A 74 -5.08 -7.96 0.97
CA VAL A 74 -5.46 -7.88 2.37
C VAL A 74 -4.71 -8.97 3.10
N LEU A 75 -3.80 -8.58 4.00
CA LEU A 75 -2.94 -9.53 4.70
C LEU A 75 -3.51 -9.90 6.06
N ARG A 76 -4.31 -9.02 6.66
CA ARG A 76 -4.86 -9.23 7.98
C ARG A 76 -6.15 -8.42 8.09
N GLY A 77 -7.14 -8.97 8.78
CA GLY A 77 -8.40 -8.27 9.04
C GLY A 77 -9.34 -8.27 7.85
N MET A 78 -10.21 -7.30 7.83
CA MET A 78 -11.22 -7.17 6.78
C MET A 78 -11.47 -5.70 6.49
N LEU A 79 -11.56 -5.35 5.22
CA LEU A 79 -11.88 -4.00 4.80
C LEU A 79 -13.02 -4.02 3.79
N THR A 80 -13.67 -2.86 3.61
CA THR A 80 -14.61 -2.64 2.53
C THR A 80 -13.93 -1.79 1.49
N PHE A 81 -13.97 -2.23 0.23
CA PHE A 81 -13.39 -1.53 -0.90
C PHE A 81 -14.53 -1.12 -1.83
N ARG A 82 -14.56 0.17 -2.20
CA ARG A 82 -15.67 0.72 -2.99
C ARG A 82 -15.19 1.49 -4.18
N THR A 83 -15.91 1.29 -5.29
CA THR A 83 -15.87 2.18 -6.45
C THR A 83 -17.30 2.61 -6.73
N ALA A 84 -17.51 3.46 -7.75
CA ALA A 84 -18.88 3.85 -8.12
C ALA A 84 -19.71 2.65 -8.56
N GLY A 85 -19.06 1.66 -9.16
CA GLY A 85 -19.78 0.51 -9.73
C GLY A 85 -19.83 -0.72 -8.86
N ALA A 86 -19.11 -0.74 -7.72
CA ALA A 86 -19.02 -1.96 -6.93
C ALA A 86 -18.59 -1.67 -5.51
N SER A 87 -18.99 -2.56 -4.62
CA SER A 87 -18.55 -2.51 -3.23
C SER A 87 -18.40 -3.94 -2.75
N THR A 88 -17.31 -4.23 -2.05
CA THR A 88 -17.07 -5.57 -1.54
C THR A 88 -16.37 -5.52 -0.20
N ASN A 89 -16.66 -6.49 0.64
CA ASN A 89 -15.89 -6.73 1.85
C ASN A 89 -14.80 -7.72 1.49
N ALA A 90 -13.57 -7.36 1.82
CA ALA A 90 -12.40 -8.14 1.46
C ALA A 90 -11.69 -8.61 2.72
N PRO A 91 -11.79 -9.88 3.06
CA PRO A 91 -11.07 -10.44 4.21
C PRO A 91 -9.62 -10.74 3.86
N ALA A 92 -8.83 -11.05 4.90
CA ALA A 92 -7.45 -11.48 4.72
C ALA A 92 -7.39 -12.59 3.69
N GLY A 93 -6.42 -12.49 2.78
CA GLY A 93 -6.26 -13.42 1.68
C GLY A 93 -6.85 -12.92 0.37
N SER A 94 -7.58 -11.80 0.39
CA SER A 94 -8.16 -11.23 -0.83
C SER A 94 -7.10 -10.49 -1.63
N LEU A 95 -7.23 -10.57 -2.96
CA LEU A 95 -6.44 -9.77 -3.88
C LEU A 95 -7.40 -9.02 -4.79
N LEU A 96 -7.30 -7.70 -4.78
CA LEU A 96 -8.13 -6.83 -5.59
C LEU A 96 -7.29 -6.20 -6.69
N ALA A 97 -7.88 -5.99 -7.85
CA ALA A 97 -7.21 -5.31 -8.97
C ALA A 97 -8.11 -4.17 -9.42
N LEU A 98 -7.53 -2.99 -9.60
CA LEU A 98 -8.29 -1.80 -10.02
C LEU A 98 -7.56 -1.12 -11.16
N GLU A 99 -8.32 -0.75 -12.19
CA GLU A 99 -7.76 -0.05 -13.33
C GLU A 99 -7.36 1.37 -12.95
N ALA A 100 -6.50 1.96 -13.76
CA ALA A 100 -6.02 3.32 -13.54
C ALA A 100 -7.18 4.32 -13.58
N ASN A 101 -7.07 5.36 -12.80
CA ASN A 101 -7.96 6.51 -12.80
C ASN A 101 -9.40 6.19 -12.39
N VAL A 102 -9.59 5.13 -11.61
CA VAL A 102 -10.90 4.79 -11.07
C VAL A 102 -10.95 5.25 -9.61
N ALA A 103 -11.91 6.11 -9.31
CA ALA A 103 -12.09 6.61 -7.95
C ALA A 103 -12.50 5.47 -7.03
N HIS A 104 -11.91 5.43 -5.84
CA HIS A 104 -12.16 4.35 -4.90
C HIS A 104 -11.94 4.82 -3.47
N SER A 105 -12.50 4.08 -2.53
CA SER A 105 -12.34 4.35 -1.10
C SER A 105 -12.22 3.03 -0.34
N VAL A 106 -11.66 3.12 0.86
CA VAL A 106 -11.42 1.95 1.71
C VAL A 106 -11.83 2.28 3.12
N VAL A 107 -12.52 1.35 3.77
CA VAL A 107 -12.86 1.46 5.19
C VAL A 107 -12.46 0.16 5.86
N ALA A 108 -11.68 0.24 6.94
CA ALA A 108 -11.31 -0.94 7.71
C ALA A 108 -12.45 -1.33 8.63
N LEU A 109 -12.92 -2.55 8.52
CA LEU A 109 -13.97 -3.08 9.39
C LEU A 109 -13.39 -3.59 10.71
N THR A 110 -12.18 -4.09 10.65
CA THR A 110 -11.40 -4.52 11.82
C THR A 110 -10.02 -3.91 11.70
N ASP A 111 -9.17 -4.10 12.70
CA ASP A 111 -7.75 -3.80 12.51
C ASP A 111 -7.28 -4.57 11.28
N CYS A 112 -6.53 -3.91 10.41
CA CYS A 112 -6.33 -4.44 9.07
C CYS A 112 -4.96 -4.05 8.52
N THR A 113 -4.34 -4.97 7.79
CA THR A 113 -3.11 -4.72 7.06
C THR A 113 -3.37 -4.91 5.58
N MET A 114 -3.04 -3.89 4.79
CA MET A 114 -3.29 -3.88 3.36
C MET A 114 -1.99 -3.56 2.64
N LEU A 115 -1.61 -4.40 1.70
CA LEU A 115 -0.44 -4.16 0.85
C LEU A 115 -0.91 -3.65 -0.49
N LEU A 116 -0.37 -2.52 -0.92
CA LEU A 116 -0.77 -1.86 -2.15
C LEU A 116 0.41 -1.81 -3.10
N THR A 117 0.18 -2.23 -4.34
CA THR A 117 1.15 -2.10 -5.42
C THR A 117 0.55 -1.19 -6.48
N LEU A 118 1.27 -0.10 -6.81
CA LEU A 118 0.89 0.82 -7.87
C LEU A 118 1.86 0.65 -9.04
N THR A 119 1.32 0.44 -10.24
CA THR A 119 2.17 0.23 -11.41
C THR A 119 1.56 0.89 -12.65
N PRO A 120 2.37 1.66 -13.40
CA PRO A 120 3.69 2.13 -13.04
C PRO A 120 3.63 3.02 -11.81
N SER A 121 4.78 3.28 -11.20
CA SER A 121 4.82 4.17 -10.06
C SER A 121 4.23 5.52 -10.45
N PRO A 122 3.37 6.12 -9.62
CA PRO A 122 2.77 7.41 -9.98
C PRO A 122 3.82 8.49 -10.09
N LEU A 123 3.44 9.60 -10.74
CA LEU A 123 4.35 10.71 -10.90
C LEU A 123 4.82 11.21 -9.55
N ARG A 124 6.06 11.72 -9.52
CA ARG A 124 6.68 12.12 -8.29
C ARG A 124 5.87 13.16 -7.51
N HIS A 125 5.24 14.08 -8.22
CA HIS A 125 4.51 15.14 -7.54
C HIS A 125 3.26 14.64 -6.84
N SER A 126 2.88 13.39 -7.02
CA SER A 126 1.75 12.83 -6.32
C SER A 126 2.15 12.12 -5.03
N LEU A 127 3.45 12.15 -4.68
CA LEU A 127 3.91 11.50 -3.46
C LEU A 127 3.24 12.00 -2.20
N PRO A 128 3.01 13.30 -2.03
CA PRO A 128 2.40 13.76 -0.79
C PRO A 128 1.06 13.12 -0.50
N GLU A 129 0.34 12.79 -1.53
CA GLU A 129 -0.92 12.17 -1.32
C GLU A 129 -0.78 10.75 -0.89
N MET A 130 0.23 10.07 -1.31
CA MET A 130 0.47 8.70 -0.93
C MET A 130 -0.79 7.88 -0.77
N GLN A 131 -1.88 8.49 -0.99
CA GLN A 131 -3.12 7.76 -1.01
C GLN A 131 -3.19 7.11 -2.35
N PRO A 132 -3.49 5.88 -2.36
CA PRO A 132 -3.61 5.16 -3.61
C PRO A 132 -4.80 5.58 -4.38
#